data_f1f32c76640726d3754fc38322c53c66
#
_entry.id   f1f32c76640726d3754fc38322c53c66
#
_cell.length_a   1.000
_cell.length_b   1.000
_cell.length_c   1.000
_cell.angle_alpha   90.00
_cell.angle_beta   90.00
_cell.angle_gamma   90.00
#
_symmetry.space_group_name_H-M   'P 1'
#
loop_
_entity.id
_entity.type
_entity.pdbx_description
1 polymer ?
#
loop_
_entity_poly.entity_id
_entity_poly.type
_entity_poly.pdbx_seq_one_letter_code
_entity_poly.pdbx_strand_id
1 'polypeptide(L)'
;PPNFCSIGNLYIGELLEERFRLPVYLDNDMNASAIAEQFYGVGKTADTLAYVGFGSGVGAGIIIHGKLLHGSAGFAGEIGHISINPQGPQCSCGQKGCIETYPSVSRLLDDMGADSVPTLRQMIQDDKLDEKRQKRLRECRYALKTLLITIANLYDPEVIIFGEIPPTLAPVYLDEMETYMNTNMFHHGFQNIRLYPSSFGENAPLIGSASLIFKGIFDGKIPLPDRIAK
;
A
#
# COMPACT_ATOMS: atom_id res chain seq x y z
N PRO A 1 6.85 -13.02 7.16
CA PRO A 1 5.50 -12.42 7.05
C PRO A 1 4.43 -13.44 7.40
N PRO A 2 3.33 -13.06 8.08
CA PRO A 2 2.30 -14.00 8.55
C PRO A 2 1.60 -14.77 7.42
N ASN A 3 1.70 -14.32 6.19
CA ASN A 3 1.08 -14.93 5.01
C ASN A 3 2.05 -15.76 4.16
N PHE A 4 3.29 -15.95 4.59
CA PHE A 4 4.29 -16.69 3.83
C PHE A 4 4.33 -18.15 4.31
N CYS A 5 3.65 -19.02 3.56
CA CYS A 5 3.64 -20.49 3.63
C CYS A 5 4.60 -21.11 4.63
N SER A 6 4.28 -21.26 5.90
CA SER A 6 4.92 -22.17 6.89
C SER A 6 6.43 -22.47 6.73
N ILE A 7 7.13 -21.74 5.87
CA ILE A 7 8.56 -21.84 5.65
C ILE A 7 9.23 -21.06 6.76
N GLY A 8 9.96 -21.74 7.61
CA GLY A 8 10.79 -21.12 8.63
C GLY A 8 11.81 -20.14 8.04
N ASN A 9 12.81 -19.76 8.75
CA ASN A 9 13.80 -18.78 8.31
C ASN A 9 14.40 -19.13 6.94
N LEU A 10 13.91 -18.46 5.90
CA LEU A 10 14.42 -18.56 4.54
C LEU A 10 15.26 -17.32 4.24
N TYR A 11 16.56 -17.47 4.12
CA TYR A 11 17.50 -16.42 3.73
C TYR A 11 17.51 -16.30 2.21
N ILE A 12 16.41 -15.76 1.64
CA ILE A 12 16.19 -15.73 0.20
C ILE A 12 17.27 -14.92 -0.54
N GLY A 13 17.81 -13.86 0.09
CA GLY A 13 18.92 -13.08 -0.46
C GLY A 13 20.13 -13.94 -0.74
N GLU A 14 20.58 -14.67 0.27
CA GLU A 14 21.76 -15.57 0.16
C GLU A 14 21.55 -16.66 -0.89
N LEU A 15 20.36 -17.27 -0.93
CA LEU A 15 20.02 -18.29 -1.92
C LEU A 15 20.08 -17.76 -3.36
N LEU A 16 19.57 -16.53 -3.56
CA LEU A 16 19.58 -15.89 -4.87
C LEU A 16 20.99 -15.45 -5.26
N GLU A 17 21.80 -14.92 -4.32
CA GLU A 17 23.21 -14.58 -4.56
C GLU A 17 24.04 -15.80 -4.94
N GLU A 18 23.87 -16.93 -4.23
CA GLU A 18 24.51 -18.18 -4.56
C GLU A 18 24.12 -18.68 -5.96
N ARG A 19 22.82 -18.62 -6.27
CA ARG A 19 22.27 -19.12 -7.54
C ARG A 19 22.70 -18.30 -8.74
N PHE A 20 22.66 -16.97 -8.62
CA PHE A 20 22.90 -16.06 -9.74
C PHE A 20 24.29 -15.44 -9.74
N ARG A 21 25.05 -15.56 -8.64
CA ARG A 21 26.37 -14.94 -8.44
C ARG A 21 26.36 -13.42 -8.70
N LEU A 22 25.27 -12.78 -8.29
CA LEU A 22 25.06 -11.34 -8.37
C LEU A 22 24.62 -10.85 -7.00
N PRO A 23 24.97 -9.60 -6.62
CA PRO A 23 24.43 -8.98 -5.41
C PRO A 23 22.90 -8.95 -5.45
N VAL A 24 22.25 -9.30 -4.35
CA VAL A 24 20.80 -9.30 -4.20
C VAL A 24 20.38 -8.27 -3.16
N TYR A 25 19.44 -7.42 -3.54
CA TYR A 25 18.84 -6.42 -2.69
C TYR A 25 17.36 -6.74 -2.49
N LEU A 26 16.93 -6.80 -1.24
CA LEU A 26 15.57 -7.13 -0.87
C LEU A 26 14.91 -5.93 -0.20
N ASP A 27 13.66 -5.69 -0.56
CA ASP A 27 12.80 -4.72 0.12
C ASP A 27 11.35 -5.21 0.10
N ASN A 28 10.48 -4.54 0.84
CA ASN A 28 9.05 -4.78 0.81
C ASN A 28 8.45 -4.30 -0.53
N ASP A 29 7.41 -4.97 -1.02
CA ASP A 29 6.74 -4.66 -2.28
C ASP A 29 6.08 -3.27 -2.29
N MET A 30 5.54 -2.81 -1.15
CA MET A 30 4.97 -1.46 -1.02
C MET A 30 6.07 -0.39 -1.06
N ASN A 31 7.22 -0.68 -0.45
CA ASN A 31 8.40 0.17 -0.52
C ASN A 31 8.90 0.31 -1.97
N ALA A 32 9.01 -0.81 -2.67
CA ALA A 32 9.37 -0.83 -4.07
C ALA A 32 8.38 -0.01 -4.91
N SER A 33 7.08 -0.20 -4.69
CA SER A 33 6.02 0.54 -5.40
C SER A 33 6.09 2.05 -5.16
N ALA A 34 6.34 2.47 -3.91
CA ALA A 34 6.53 3.89 -3.60
C ALA A 34 7.72 4.49 -4.36
N ILE A 35 8.83 3.75 -4.48
CA ILE A 35 9.99 4.14 -5.27
C ILE A 35 9.65 4.24 -6.76
N ALA A 36 8.88 3.30 -7.33
CA ALA A 36 8.42 3.39 -8.71
C ALA A 36 7.66 4.69 -8.98
N GLU A 37 6.72 5.02 -8.11
CA GLU A 37 5.91 6.24 -8.23
C GLU A 37 6.75 7.51 -8.04
N GLN A 38 7.71 7.50 -7.13
CA GLN A 38 8.63 8.62 -6.94
C GLN A 38 9.53 8.86 -8.17
N PHE A 39 10.00 7.80 -8.82
CA PHE A 39 10.91 7.97 -9.98
C PHE A 39 10.17 8.21 -11.28
N TYR A 40 9.07 7.53 -11.52
CA TYR A 40 8.46 7.46 -12.85
C TYR A 40 6.96 7.79 -12.88
N GLY A 41 6.29 7.76 -11.72
CA GLY A 41 4.85 7.93 -11.63
C GLY A 41 4.38 9.32 -11.22
N VAL A 42 3.20 9.37 -10.64
CA VAL A 42 2.55 10.61 -10.16
C VAL A 42 3.25 11.22 -8.95
N GLY A 43 4.12 10.48 -8.27
CA GLY A 43 4.89 10.93 -7.12
C GLY A 43 6.18 11.71 -7.45
N LYS A 44 6.51 11.94 -8.73
CA LYS A 44 7.80 12.54 -9.14
C LYS A 44 8.11 13.90 -8.54
N THR A 45 7.11 14.70 -8.29
CA THR A 45 7.26 16.07 -7.79
C THR A 45 7.04 16.19 -6.30
N ALA A 46 6.63 15.09 -5.66
CA ALA A 46 6.36 15.06 -4.22
C ALA A 46 7.64 14.72 -3.44
N ASP A 47 7.96 15.54 -2.46
CA ASP A 47 9.06 15.30 -1.52
C ASP A 47 8.63 14.30 -0.44
N THR A 48 7.36 14.35 -0.04
CA THR A 48 6.74 13.42 0.90
C THR A 48 5.50 12.79 0.28
N LEU A 49 5.48 11.44 0.20
CA LEU A 49 4.36 10.70 -0.36
C LEU A 49 4.09 9.40 0.40
N ALA A 50 2.86 8.91 0.31
CA ALA A 50 2.47 7.60 0.78
C ALA A 50 1.91 6.77 -0.38
N TYR A 51 2.49 5.61 -0.66
CA TYR A 51 1.90 4.60 -1.51
C TYR A 51 1.16 3.59 -0.65
N VAL A 52 -0.09 3.31 -0.95
CA VAL A 52 -0.93 2.36 -0.21
C VAL A 52 -1.37 1.24 -1.12
N GLY A 53 -0.95 0.03 -0.84
CA GLY A 53 -1.34 -1.16 -1.59
C GLY A 53 -2.45 -1.94 -0.90
N PHE A 54 -3.36 -2.47 -1.72
CA PHE A 54 -4.46 -3.33 -1.29
C PHE A 54 -4.41 -4.62 -2.10
N GLY A 55 -4.27 -5.74 -1.42
CA GLY A 55 -4.21 -7.05 -2.03
C GLY A 55 -4.75 -8.09 -1.07
N SER A 56 -3.98 -9.12 -0.78
CA SER A 56 -4.25 -10.06 0.32
C SER A 56 -4.21 -9.39 1.69
N GLY A 57 -3.42 -8.29 1.80
CA GLY A 57 -3.30 -7.42 2.96
C GLY A 57 -3.42 -5.94 2.58
N VAL A 58 -3.09 -5.07 3.53
CA VAL A 58 -2.96 -3.62 3.36
C VAL A 58 -1.62 -3.18 3.91
N GLY A 59 -0.80 -2.57 3.08
CA GLY A 59 0.50 -2.04 3.45
C GLY A 59 0.75 -0.67 2.84
N ALA A 60 1.83 0.00 3.27
CA ALA A 60 2.27 1.23 2.66
C ALA A 60 3.78 1.33 2.51
N GLY A 61 4.21 1.99 1.43
CA GLY A 61 5.55 2.53 1.29
C GLY A 61 5.50 4.04 1.54
N ILE A 62 6.29 4.52 2.49
CA ILE A 62 6.28 5.93 2.90
C ILE A 62 7.61 6.57 2.52
N ILE A 63 7.53 7.68 1.80
CA ILE A 63 8.69 8.51 1.46
C ILE A 63 8.55 9.85 2.17
N ILE A 64 9.58 10.24 2.92
CA ILE A 64 9.66 11.51 3.64
C ILE A 64 10.95 12.22 3.23
N HIS A 65 10.83 13.45 2.74
CA HIS A 65 11.96 14.24 2.23
C HIS A 65 12.80 13.46 1.21
N GLY A 66 12.12 12.85 0.23
CA GLY A 66 12.76 12.06 -0.83
C GLY A 66 13.34 10.72 -0.40
N LYS A 67 13.24 10.35 0.90
CA LYS A 67 13.83 9.13 1.46
C LYS A 67 12.77 8.14 1.91
N LEU A 68 12.96 6.88 1.54
CA LEU A 68 12.09 5.79 1.97
C LEU A 68 12.22 5.55 3.48
N LEU A 69 11.09 5.45 4.16
CA LEU A 69 10.99 5.17 5.59
C LEU A 69 11.00 3.65 5.83
N HIS A 70 12.12 3.09 6.27
CA HIS A 70 12.21 1.66 6.60
C HIS A 70 11.87 1.37 8.08
N GLY A 71 12.10 2.34 8.98
CA GLY A 71 12.06 2.10 10.42
C GLY A 71 13.32 1.38 10.92
N SER A 72 13.41 1.17 12.23
CA SER A 72 14.60 0.57 12.85
C SER A 72 14.79 -0.92 12.54
N ALA A 73 13.70 -1.63 12.29
CA ALA A 73 13.67 -3.06 12.00
C ALA A 73 13.08 -3.39 10.62
N GLY A 74 12.87 -2.38 9.76
CA GLY A 74 12.33 -2.58 8.41
C GLY A 74 10.80 -2.76 8.33
N PHE A 75 10.05 -2.48 9.40
CA PHE A 75 8.60 -2.65 9.46
C PHE A 75 7.80 -1.34 9.40
N ALA A 76 8.41 -0.24 8.99
CA ALA A 76 7.63 0.97 8.75
C ALA A 76 6.65 0.75 7.58
N GLY A 77 5.47 1.35 7.68
CA GLY A 77 4.45 1.19 6.65
C GLY A 77 3.44 0.05 6.89
N GLU A 78 3.53 -0.68 7.99
CA GLU A 78 2.57 -1.73 8.39
C GLU A 78 1.23 -1.13 8.88
N ILE A 79 0.70 -0.17 8.11
CA ILE A 79 -0.51 0.61 8.45
C ILE A 79 -1.79 -0.25 8.48
N GLY A 80 -1.79 -1.35 7.73
CA GLY A 80 -2.90 -2.31 7.71
C GLY A 80 -3.14 -2.97 9.06
N HIS A 81 -2.12 -3.03 9.92
CA HIS A 81 -2.21 -3.63 11.26
C HIS A 81 -2.55 -2.64 12.37
N ILE A 82 -2.89 -1.40 12.03
CA ILE A 82 -3.48 -0.46 12.99
C ILE A 82 -4.90 -0.94 13.33
N SER A 83 -5.16 -1.22 14.62
CA SER A 83 -6.48 -1.62 15.09
C SER A 83 -7.39 -0.40 15.27
N ILE A 84 -8.49 -0.37 14.51
CA ILE A 84 -9.53 0.67 14.59
C ILE A 84 -10.77 0.22 15.36
N ASN A 85 -10.85 -1.06 15.70
CA ASN A 85 -11.93 -1.63 16.50
C ASN A 85 -11.43 -2.85 17.31
N PRO A 86 -11.16 -2.70 18.61
CA PRO A 86 -10.67 -3.81 19.44
C PRO A 86 -11.61 -5.02 19.52
N GLN A 87 -12.88 -4.86 19.15
CA GLN A 87 -13.89 -5.93 19.07
C GLN A 87 -14.16 -6.37 17.63
N GLY A 88 -13.39 -5.87 16.66
CA GLY A 88 -13.52 -6.18 15.25
C GLY A 88 -13.04 -7.57 14.86
N PRO A 89 -12.98 -7.85 13.55
CA PRO A 89 -12.56 -9.14 13.03
C PRO A 89 -11.15 -9.53 13.47
N GLN A 90 -10.91 -10.83 13.63
CA GLN A 90 -9.58 -11.36 13.92
C GLN A 90 -8.63 -11.12 12.75
N CYS A 91 -7.46 -10.54 13.01
CA CYS A 91 -6.39 -10.36 12.06
C CYS A 91 -5.34 -11.47 12.16
N SER A 92 -4.67 -11.77 11.05
CA SER A 92 -3.58 -12.76 10.98
C SER A 92 -2.38 -12.40 11.88
N CYS A 93 -2.19 -11.12 12.19
CA CYS A 93 -1.13 -10.65 13.09
C CYS A 93 -1.39 -10.93 14.58
N GLY A 94 -2.55 -11.50 14.93
CA GLY A 94 -2.94 -11.79 16.31
C GLY A 94 -3.81 -10.73 16.97
N GLN A 95 -3.91 -9.52 16.42
CA GLN A 95 -4.79 -8.45 16.91
C GLN A 95 -6.21 -8.58 16.35
N LYS A 96 -7.14 -7.79 16.87
CA LYS A 96 -8.51 -7.65 16.35
C LYS A 96 -8.71 -6.26 15.76
N GLY A 97 -9.53 -6.20 14.70
CA GLY A 97 -10.00 -4.96 14.11
C GLY A 97 -8.94 -4.15 13.40
N CYS A 98 -7.87 -4.78 12.94
CA CYS A 98 -6.89 -4.15 12.06
C CYS A 98 -7.56 -3.61 10.79
N ILE A 99 -7.12 -2.47 10.30
CA ILE A 99 -7.63 -1.86 9.06
C ILE A 99 -7.69 -2.88 7.93
N GLU A 100 -6.64 -3.67 7.74
CA GLU A 100 -6.54 -4.72 6.73
C GLU A 100 -7.77 -5.65 6.68
N THR A 101 -8.36 -5.95 7.83
CA THR A 101 -9.51 -6.86 7.90
C THR A 101 -10.78 -6.32 7.25
N TYR A 102 -10.78 -5.07 6.81
CA TYR A 102 -11.93 -4.42 6.18
C TYR A 102 -11.76 -4.27 4.65
N PRO A 103 -10.73 -3.59 4.12
CA PRO A 103 -10.61 -3.36 2.68
C PRO A 103 -9.81 -4.41 1.91
N SER A 104 -9.21 -5.43 2.57
CA SER A 104 -8.44 -6.42 1.81
C SER A 104 -9.31 -7.13 0.79
N VAL A 105 -8.78 -7.29 -0.43
CA VAL A 105 -9.54 -7.80 -1.58
C VAL A 105 -10.02 -9.22 -1.33
N SER A 106 -9.16 -10.09 -0.78
CA SER A 106 -9.51 -11.48 -0.47
C SER A 106 -10.71 -11.58 0.47
N ARG A 107 -10.70 -10.81 1.56
CA ARG A 107 -11.84 -10.79 2.50
C ARG A 107 -13.11 -10.20 1.90
N LEU A 108 -12.98 -9.19 1.07
CA LEU A 108 -14.16 -8.62 0.40
C LEU A 108 -14.80 -9.61 -0.55
N LEU A 109 -13.99 -10.37 -1.31
CA LEU A 109 -14.50 -11.42 -2.18
C LEU A 109 -15.29 -12.46 -1.37
N ASP A 110 -14.71 -12.96 -0.29
CA ASP A 110 -15.35 -13.95 0.58
C ASP A 110 -16.64 -13.41 1.22
N ASP A 111 -16.59 -12.25 1.84
CA ASP A 111 -17.72 -11.65 2.57
C ASP A 111 -18.87 -11.25 1.65
N MET A 112 -18.56 -10.90 0.40
CA MET A 112 -19.53 -10.52 -0.62
C MET A 112 -20.05 -11.73 -1.44
N GLY A 113 -19.35 -12.87 -1.35
CA GLY A 113 -19.63 -14.05 -2.14
C GLY A 113 -19.35 -13.83 -3.63
N ALA A 114 -18.30 -13.07 -3.94
CA ALA A 114 -17.83 -12.82 -5.29
C ALA A 114 -16.64 -13.73 -5.60
N ASP A 115 -16.60 -14.29 -6.80
CA ASP A 115 -15.53 -15.17 -7.29
C ASP A 115 -14.32 -14.41 -7.85
N SER A 116 -14.52 -13.13 -8.15
CA SER A 116 -13.50 -12.30 -8.77
C SER A 116 -13.72 -10.80 -8.49
N VAL A 117 -12.65 -10.01 -8.65
CA VAL A 117 -12.71 -8.54 -8.53
C VAL A 117 -13.70 -7.92 -9.53
N PRO A 118 -13.74 -8.32 -10.80
CA PRO A 118 -14.77 -7.82 -11.73
C PRO A 118 -16.18 -8.11 -11.26
N THR A 119 -16.47 -9.32 -10.77
CA THR A 119 -17.79 -9.70 -10.23
C THR A 119 -18.14 -8.84 -9.02
N LEU A 120 -17.22 -8.66 -8.08
CA LEU A 120 -17.42 -7.81 -6.91
C LEU A 120 -17.73 -6.36 -7.32
N ARG A 121 -17.00 -5.84 -8.29
CA ARG A 121 -17.19 -4.48 -8.80
C ARG A 121 -18.58 -4.31 -9.42
N GLN A 122 -19.03 -5.28 -10.21
CA GLN A 122 -20.38 -5.29 -10.80
C GLN A 122 -21.47 -5.34 -9.72
N MET A 123 -21.32 -6.21 -8.71
CA MET A 123 -22.28 -6.32 -7.59
C MET A 123 -22.45 -4.99 -6.84
N ILE A 124 -21.36 -4.24 -6.68
CA ILE A 124 -21.38 -2.92 -6.02
C ILE A 124 -22.07 -1.88 -6.90
N GLN A 125 -21.84 -1.90 -8.20
CA GLN A 125 -22.44 -0.97 -9.16
C GLN A 125 -23.93 -1.17 -9.35
N ASP A 126 -24.40 -2.41 -9.30
CA ASP A 126 -25.81 -2.74 -9.52
C ASP A 126 -26.74 -2.29 -8.38
N ASP A 127 -26.17 -1.85 -7.24
CA ASP A 127 -26.89 -1.40 -6.04
C ASP A 127 -27.98 -2.37 -5.53
N LYS A 128 -27.83 -3.67 -5.83
CA LYS A 128 -28.76 -4.75 -5.45
C LYS A 128 -28.23 -5.59 -4.30
N LEU A 129 -27.53 -4.95 -3.38
CA LEU A 129 -26.93 -5.62 -2.25
C LEU A 129 -27.92 -5.74 -1.10
N ASP A 130 -27.95 -6.92 -0.47
CA ASP A 130 -28.66 -7.11 0.78
C ASP A 130 -28.08 -6.25 1.91
N GLU A 131 -28.82 -6.15 3.02
CA GLU A 131 -28.41 -5.31 4.17
C GLU A 131 -27.05 -5.71 4.76
N LYS A 132 -26.73 -7.02 4.79
CA LYS A 132 -25.45 -7.53 5.29
C LYS A 132 -24.29 -7.03 4.45
N ARG A 133 -24.40 -7.13 3.13
CA ARG A 133 -23.38 -6.67 2.18
C ARG A 133 -23.23 -5.15 2.18
N GLN A 134 -24.34 -4.43 2.26
CA GLN A 134 -24.33 -2.97 2.41
C GLN A 134 -23.61 -2.53 3.69
N LYS A 135 -23.89 -3.21 4.83
CA LYS A 135 -23.18 -2.96 6.09
C LYS A 135 -21.68 -3.20 5.92
N ARG A 136 -21.31 -4.30 5.27
CA ARG A 136 -19.91 -4.65 5.01
C ARG A 136 -19.17 -3.57 4.20
N LEU A 137 -19.81 -3.01 3.19
CA LEU A 137 -19.24 -1.90 2.43
C LEU A 137 -19.11 -0.62 3.25
N ARG A 138 -20.08 -0.31 4.12
CA ARG A 138 -19.95 0.82 5.04
C ARG A 138 -18.75 0.68 5.99
N GLU A 139 -18.54 -0.51 6.53
CA GLU A 139 -17.38 -0.80 7.38
C GLU A 139 -16.06 -0.65 6.62
N CYS A 140 -16.00 -1.14 5.39
CA CYS A 140 -14.84 -0.96 4.52
C CYS A 140 -14.56 0.52 4.25
N ARG A 141 -15.58 1.31 3.87
CA ARG A 141 -15.43 2.76 3.64
C ARG A 141 -14.97 3.50 4.90
N TYR A 142 -15.51 3.12 6.05
CA TYR A 142 -15.08 3.68 7.33
C TYR A 142 -13.60 3.41 7.60
N ALA A 143 -13.15 2.17 7.41
CA ALA A 143 -11.76 1.79 7.57
C ALA A 143 -10.83 2.58 6.64
N LEU A 144 -11.23 2.75 5.36
CA LEU A 144 -10.47 3.53 4.38
C LEU A 144 -10.39 5.03 4.78
N LYS A 145 -11.50 5.62 5.21
CA LYS A 145 -11.52 7.00 5.72
C LYS A 145 -10.58 7.16 6.91
N THR A 146 -10.63 6.22 7.84
CA THR A 146 -9.72 6.23 9.01
C THR A 146 -8.26 6.08 8.59
N LEU A 147 -7.97 5.19 7.64
CA LEU A 147 -6.63 5.00 7.10
C LEU A 147 -6.06 6.30 6.51
N LEU A 148 -6.84 6.97 5.66
CA LEU A 148 -6.43 8.22 5.01
C LEU A 148 -6.14 9.32 6.02
N ILE A 149 -7.03 9.52 7.00
CA ILE A 149 -6.82 10.49 8.09
C ILE A 149 -5.57 10.14 8.90
N THR A 150 -5.34 8.86 9.16
CA THR A 150 -4.16 8.39 9.90
C THR A 150 -2.88 8.72 9.14
N ILE A 151 -2.83 8.42 7.83
CA ILE A 151 -1.67 8.74 6.99
C ILE A 151 -1.45 10.26 6.94
N ALA A 152 -2.51 11.04 6.69
CA ALA A 152 -2.44 12.48 6.64
C ALA A 152 -1.87 13.07 7.94
N ASN A 153 -2.40 12.65 9.10
CA ASN A 153 -2.00 13.19 10.39
C ASN A 153 -0.61 12.72 10.88
N LEU A 154 -0.12 11.54 10.43
CA LEU A 154 1.16 11.00 10.87
C LEU A 154 2.33 11.43 9.98
N TYR A 155 2.11 11.51 8.67
CA TYR A 155 3.18 11.69 7.71
C TYR A 155 3.11 13.01 6.93
N ASP A 156 1.96 13.70 6.97
CA ASP A 156 1.73 14.96 6.28
C ASP A 156 2.20 14.93 4.80
N PRO A 157 1.74 13.95 3.99
CA PRO A 157 2.23 13.79 2.64
C PRO A 157 1.59 14.80 1.68
N GLU A 158 2.28 15.14 0.60
CA GLU A 158 1.74 15.96 -0.49
C GLU A 158 0.74 15.16 -1.35
N VAL A 159 1.01 13.84 -1.48
CA VAL A 159 0.16 12.93 -2.26
C VAL A 159 0.05 11.57 -1.58
N ILE A 160 -1.12 10.95 -1.70
CA ILE A 160 -1.35 9.53 -1.38
C ILE A 160 -1.69 8.81 -2.66
N ILE A 161 -1.01 7.70 -2.93
CA ILE A 161 -1.13 6.92 -4.16
C ILE A 161 -1.70 5.56 -3.82
N PHE A 162 -2.81 5.17 -4.45
CA PHE A 162 -3.40 3.84 -4.30
C PHE A 162 -2.86 2.87 -5.35
N GLY A 163 -2.23 1.79 -4.93
CA GLY A 163 -1.64 0.77 -5.78
C GLY A 163 -2.69 0.00 -6.58
N GLU A 164 -3.52 -0.73 -5.91
CA GLU A 164 -4.78 -1.24 -6.44
C GLU A 164 -5.91 -0.45 -5.82
N ILE A 165 -6.79 0.06 -6.64
CA ILE A 165 -8.00 0.69 -6.12
C ILE A 165 -8.88 -0.46 -5.61
N PRO A 166 -9.21 -0.51 -4.31
CA PRO A 166 -10.13 -1.51 -3.82
C PRO A 166 -11.39 -1.54 -4.69
N PRO A 167 -11.95 -2.71 -5.01
CA PRO A 167 -13.16 -2.80 -5.83
C PRO A 167 -14.33 -1.94 -5.31
N THR A 168 -14.29 -1.63 -4.01
CA THR A 168 -15.23 -0.75 -3.33
C THR A 168 -15.02 0.73 -3.61
N LEU A 169 -13.86 1.09 -4.18
CA LEU A 169 -13.51 2.44 -4.62
C LEU A 169 -13.56 2.46 -6.14
N ALA A 170 -14.73 2.55 -6.74
CA ALA A 170 -14.81 3.00 -8.11
C ALA A 170 -14.19 4.41 -8.22
N PRO A 171 -13.69 4.85 -9.39
CA PRO A 171 -13.06 6.16 -9.54
C PRO A 171 -13.86 7.32 -8.94
N VAL A 172 -15.18 7.21 -8.96
CA VAL A 172 -16.14 8.16 -8.37
C VAL A 172 -15.95 8.36 -6.86
N TYR A 173 -15.44 7.35 -6.17
CA TYR A 173 -15.23 7.43 -4.72
C TYR A 173 -13.88 8.02 -4.34
N LEU A 174 -12.90 8.12 -5.24
CA LEU A 174 -11.62 8.75 -4.93
C LEU A 174 -11.83 10.23 -4.59
N ASP A 175 -12.65 10.94 -5.35
CA ASP A 175 -12.98 12.35 -5.09
C ASP A 175 -13.71 12.52 -3.75
N GLU A 176 -14.64 11.61 -3.42
CA GLU A 176 -15.32 11.60 -2.11
C GLU A 176 -14.31 11.38 -0.98
N MET A 177 -13.39 10.44 -1.14
CA MET A 177 -12.37 10.13 -0.14
C MET A 177 -11.36 11.27 0.02
N GLU A 178 -10.91 11.87 -1.08
CA GLU A 178 -10.03 13.04 -1.06
C GLU A 178 -10.70 14.22 -0.34
N THR A 179 -11.95 14.51 -0.69
CA THR A 179 -12.75 15.56 -0.05
C THR A 179 -12.92 15.29 1.43
N TYR A 180 -13.30 14.05 1.80
CA TYR A 180 -13.47 13.67 3.20
C TYR A 180 -12.17 13.82 3.99
N MET A 181 -11.05 13.35 3.46
CA MET A 181 -9.75 13.44 4.11
C MET A 181 -9.36 14.91 4.35
N ASN A 182 -9.38 15.73 3.30
CA ASN A 182 -8.99 17.14 3.37
C ASN A 182 -9.92 18.00 4.26
N THR A 183 -11.15 17.53 4.51
CA THR A 183 -12.08 18.22 5.43
C THR A 183 -11.89 17.79 6.89
N ASN A 184 -11.40 16.57 7.14
CA ASN A 184 -11.40 15.96 8.46
C ASN A 184 -10.00 15.73 9.06
N MET A 185 -8.92 15.88 8.30
CA MET A 185 -7.57 15.79 8.84
C MET A 185 -7.28 16.97 9.79
N PHE A 186 -6.36 16.80 10.74
CA PHE A 186 -6.06 17.78 11.79
C PHE A 186 -5.69 19.16 11.23
N HIS A 187 -4.91 19.19 10.17
CA HIS A 187 -4.42 20.40 9.53
C HIS A 187 -5.24 20.83 8.29
N HIS A 188 -6.55 20.48 8.26
CA HIS A 188 -7.45 20.92 7.20
C HIS A 188 -7.41 22.45 7.02
N GLY A 189 -7.43 22.90 5.77
CA GLY A 189 -7.34 24.33 5.42
C GLY A 189 -5.92 24.90 5.31
N PHE A 190 -4.88 24.15 5.70
CA PHE A 190 -3.48 24.57 5.51
C PHE A 190 -2.88 23.99 4.21
N GLN A 191 -3.25 22.78 3.86
CA GLN A 191 -2.87 22.15 2.59
C GLN A 191 -3.97 21.20 2.12
N ASN A 192 -3.89 20.80 0.85
CA ASN A 192 -4.72 19.76 0.28
C ASN A 192 -3.84 18.59 -0.17
N ILE A 193 -4.11 17.42 0.38
CA ILE A 193 -3.45 16.17 -0.03
C ILE A 193 -4.24 15.59 -1.21
N ARG A 194 -3.54 15.25 -2.30
CA ARG A 194 -4.16 14.64 -3.48
C ARG A 194 -4.14 13.13 -3.39
N LEU A 195 -5.24 12.51 -3.82
CA LEU A 195 -5.33 11.06 -3.99
C LEU A 195 -5.20 10.70 -5.47
N TYR A 196 -4.25 9.83 -5.79
CA TYR A 196 -4.06 9.34 -7.15
C TYR A 196 -4.14 7.81 -7.21
N PRO A 197 -4.66 7.24 -8.29
CA PRO A 197 -4.38 5.84 -8.61
C PRO A 197 -2.91 5.69 -9.00
N SER A 198 -2.34 4.51 -8.75
CA SER A 198 -0.98 4.19 -9.20
C SER A 198 -0.85 4.33 -10.71
N SER A 199 0.27 4.91 -11.15
CA SER A 199 0.65 4.98 -12.56
C SER A 199 0.90 3.60 -13.17
N PHE A 200 1.21 2.60 -12.35
CA PHE A 200 1.69 1.29 -12.78
C PHE A 200 0.78 0.13 -12.35
N GLY A 201 -0.21 0.38 -11.49
CA GLY A 201 -1.12 -0.66 -10.99
C GLY A 201 -0.35 -1.85 -10.41
N GLU A 202 -0.69 -3.07 -10.85
CA GLU A 202 -0.06 -4.33 -10.42
C GLU A 202 1.44 -4.43 -10.75
N ASN A 203 1.93 -3.63 -11.71
CA ASN A 203 3.34 -3.63 -12.09
C ASN A 203 4.23 -2.72 -11.21
N ALA A 204 3.64 -1.93 -10.30
CA ALA A 204 4.40 -1.01 -9.47
C ALA A 204 5.52 -1.70 -8.66
N PRO A 205 5.31 -2.86 -8.01
CA PRO A 205 6.38 -3.54 -7.28
C PRO A 205 7.53 -3.99 -8.20
N LEU A 206 7.21 -4.46 -9.40
CA LEU A 206 8.22 -4.90 -10.37
C LEU A 206 9.10 -3.75 -10.85
N ILE A 207 8.48 -2.64 -11.25
CA ILE A 207 9.19 -1.43 -11.68
C ILE A 207 10.03 -0.88 -10.51
N GLY A 208 9.46 -0.87 -9.31
CA GLY A 208 10.12 -0.41 -8.11
C GLY A 208 11.32 -1.27 -7.73
N SER A 209 11.24 -2.58 -7.86
CA SER A 209 12.34 -3.49 -7.56
C SER A 209 13.57 -3.19 -8.44
N ALA A 210 13.38 -2.90 -9.72
CA ALA A 210 14.45 -2.44 -10.59
C ALA A 210 14.99 -1.07 -10.15
N SER A 211 14.12 -0.19 -9.69
CA SER A 211 14.45 1.19 -9.28
C SER A 211 15.21 1.25 -7.95
N LEU A 212 15.02 0.28 -7.06
CA LEU A 212 15.75 0.18 -5.79
C LEU A 212 17.26 0.14 -6.00
N ILE A 213 17.74 -0.56 -7.04
CA ILE A 213 19.16 -0.63 -7.39
C ILE A 213 19.67 0.78 -7.76
N PHE A 214 18.97 1.48 -8.65
CA PHE A 214 19.34 2.85 -9.05
C PHE A 214 19.34 3.78 -7.85
N LYS A 215 18.28 3.72 -7.01
CA LYS A 215 18.20 4.53 -5.80
C LYS A 215 19.37 4.22 -4.84
N GLY A 216 19.68 2.95 -4.64
CA GLY A 216 20.82 2.54 -3.81
C GLY A 216 22.15 3.09 -4.32
N ILE A 217 22.35 3.14 -5.65
CA ILE A 217 23.53 3.75 -6.28
C ILE A 217 23.54 5.26 -6.04
N PHE A 218 22.43 5.96 -6.29
CA PHE A 218 22.35 7.42 -6.09
C PHE A 218 22.50 7.81 -4.61
N ASP A 219 22.00 7.00 -3.69
CA ASP A 219 22.14 7.21 -2.25
C ASP A 219 23.56 6.83 -1.74
N GLY A 220 24.45 6.31 -2.59
CA GLY A 220 25.81 5.85 -2.25
C GLY A 220 25.83 4.56 -1.42
N LYS A 221 24.71 3.82 -1.34
CA LYS A 221 24.60 2.56 -0.60
C LYS A 221 25.06 1.35 -1.42
N ILE A 222 24.92 1.44 -2.73
CA ILE A 222 25.34 0.42 -3.70
C ILE A 222 26.53 0.99 -4.48
N PRO A 223 27.70 0.35 -4.45
CA PRO A 223 28.84 0.80 -5.24
C PRO A 223 28.56 0.60 -6.71
N LEU A 224 29.03 1.56 -7.54
CA LEU A 224 29.05 1.35 -8.98
C LEU A 224 30.02 0.20 -9.30
N PRO A 225 29.68 -0.67 -10.23
CA PRO A 225 30.63 -1.70 -10.68
C PRO A 225 31.88 -1.05 -11.25
N ASP A 226 33.08 -1.57 -10.87
CA ASP A 226 34.40 -1.04 -11.27
C ASP A 226 34.63 -1.03 -12.78
N ARG A 227 33.76 -1.67 -13.55
CA ARG A 227 33.77 -1.65 -15.03
C ARG A 227 32.33 -1.52 -15.54
N ILE A 228 31.97 -0.36 -16.01
CA ILE A 228 30.98 -0.27 -17.09
C ILE A 228 31.70 -0.89 -18.28
N ALA A 229 31.33 -2.12 -18.64
CA ALA A 229 31.91 -2.83 -19.76
C ALA A 229 31.89 -1.92 -21.00
N LYS A 230 33.06 -1.81 -21.64
CA LYS A 230 33.22 -1.08 -22.90
C LYS A 230 32.39 -1.71 -24.01
#